data_49b65648525cc83cd9114d8bac5ffc3a
#
_entry.id   49b65648525cc83cd9114d8bac5ffc3a
#
_cell.length_a   1.000
_cell.length_b   1.000
_cell.length_c   1.000
_cell.angle_alpha   90.00
_cell.angle_beta   90.00
_cell.angle_gamma   90.00
#
_symmetry.space_group_name_H-M   'P 1'
#
loop_
_entity.id
_entity.type
_entity.pdbx_description
1 polymer ?
#
loop_
_entity_poly.entity_id
_entity_poly.type
_entity_poly.pdbx_seq_one_letter_code
_entity_poly.pdbx_strand_id
1 'polypeptide(L)'
;TQAACQSISVDAAMTAALAAQAEAVKQQAAQVEAAAQQAALAQQAALAQQQVAAQQAALAQQQAAAQQAALAQAQAAQKSSVPAGSGNVIFVGDSRTGQMANAVGGTAAWPGTAFAACFGGGGDWLSTAQAKKQVDQYVTPGAVIILNYGVNDLSRHNDYIATINRHAQDWISKGATVYFASVGPVGENEYGKRNWAVEYFNNQLNNRLDARIGRLNLYAFLTG
;
A
#
# COMPACT_ATOMS: atom_id res chain seq x y z
N THR A 1 -71.64 62.48 18.40
CA THR A 1 -70.34 62.34 19.11
C THR A 1 -69.82 60.92 19.12
N GLN A 2 -70.61 59.89 18.95
CA GLN A 2 -70.17 58.48 18.95
C GLN A 2 -69.55 58.06 17.62
N ALA A 3 -69.91 58.61 16.49
CA ALA A 3 -69.36 58.30 15.19
C ALA A 3 -67.86 58.79 14.99
N ALA A 4 -67.56 59.95 15.61
CA ALA A 4 -66.19 60.54 15.52
C ALA A 4 -65.15 59.75 16.32
N CYS A 5 -65.53 59.12 17.43
CA CYS A 5 -64.60 58.27 18.21
C CYS A 5 -64.33 56.95 17.56
N GLN A 6 -65.22 56.36 16.76
CA GLN A 6 -64.99 55.11 16.04
C GLN A 6 -64.04 55.27 14.84
N SER A 7 -64.14 56.41 14.12
CA SER A 7 -63.25 56.67 12.99
C SER A 7 -61.76 56.80 13.42
N ILE A 8 -61.51 57.47 14.56
CA ILE A 8 -60.13 57.62 15.10
C ILE A 8 -59.53 56.30 15.52
N SER A 9 -60.32 55.36 16.06
CA SER A 9 -59.84 54.07 16.48
C SER A 9 -59.46 53.13 15.28
N VAL A 10 -60.18 53.25 14.17
CA VAL A 10 -59.90 52.49 12.94
C VAL A 10 -58.66 53.00 12.27
N ASP A 11 -58.39 54.26 12.17
CA ASP A 11 -57.21 54.87 11.59
C ASP A 11 -55.96 54.51 12.43
N ALA A 12 -56.08 54.53 13.74
CA ALA A 12 -54.94 54.09 14.62
C ALA A 12 -54.64 52.63 14.48
N ALA A 13 -55.62 51.76 14.38
CA ALA A 13 -55.45 50.34 14.18
C ALA A 13 -54.79 50.00 12.80
N MET A 14 -55.19 50.70 11.76
CA MET A 14 -54.61 50.56 10.43
C MET A 14 -53.16 51.04 10.35
N THR A 15 -52.82 52.12 11.03
CA THR A 15 -51.47 52.63 11.14
C THR A 15 -50.56 51.64 11.90
N ALA A 16 -51.06 51.06 12.99
CA ALA A 16 -50.32 50.05 13.75
C ALA A 16 -50.08 48.75 12.92
N ALA A 17 -51.08 48.33 12.15
CA ALA A 17 -50.93 47.14 11.26
C ALA A 17 -49.96 47.41 10.16
N LEU A 18 -49.88 48.54 9.54
CA LEU A 18 -48.87 48.94 8.54
C LEU A 18 -47.47 49.00 9.13
N ALA A 19 -47.31 49.51 10.33
CA ALA A 19 -46.04 49.55 11.03
C ALA A 19 -45.53 48.14 11.35
N ALA A 20 -46.39 47.24 11.82
CA ALA A 20 -46.08 45.86 12.09
C ALA A 20 -45.67 45.09 10.82
N GLN A 21 -46.37 45.37 9.71
CA GLN A 21 -46.01 44.77 8.40
C GLN A 21 -44.66 45.27 7.88
N ALA A 22 -44.33 46.52 8.05
CA ALA A 22 -43.07 47.11 7.69
C ALA A 22 -41.90 46.50 8.50
N GLU A 23 -42.09 46.25 9.80
CA GLU A 23 -41.11 45.59 10.64
C GLU A 23 -40.93 44.10 10.26
N ALA A 24 -42.00 43.40 9.93
CA ALA A 24 -41.92 42.01 9.46
C ALA A 24 -41.13 41.90 8.14
N VAL A 25 -41.32 42.82 7.20
CA VAL A 25 -40.55 42.89 5.94
C VAL A 25 -39.08 43.16 6.21
N LYS A 26 -38.73 44.05 7.12
CA LYS A 26 -37.33 44.31 7.50
C LYS A 26 -36.69 43.07 8.14
N GLN A 27 -37.40 42.37 9.01
CA GLN A 27 -36.89 41.13 9.62
C GLN A 27 -36.68 40.03 8.57
N GLN A 28 -37.61 39.90 7.63
CA GLN A 28 -37.47 38.95 6.54
C GLN A 28 -36.28 39.29 5.62
N ALA A 29 -36.07 40.55 5.30
CA ALA A 29 -34.92 40.99 4.52
C ALA A 29 -33.58 40.69 5.23
N ALA A 30 -33.50 40.96 6.54
CA ALA A 30 -32.31 40.63 7.34
C ALA A 30 -32.03 39.12 7.40
N GLN A 31 -33.06 38.29 7.48
CA GLN A 31 -32.92 36.83 7.44
C GLN A 31 -32.39 36.33 6.07
N VAL A 32 -32.90 36.88 4.99
CA VAL A 32 -32.42 36.54 3.63
C VAL A 32 -30.98 36.95 3.44
N GLU A 33 -30.58 38.11 3.93
CA GLU A 33 -29.20 38.58 3.84
C GLU A 33 -28.25 37.67 4.68
N ALA A 34 -28.63 37.30 5.89
CA ALA A 34 -27.88 36.40 6.75
C ALA A 34 -27.73 35.00 6.11
N ALA A 35 -28.79 34.48 5.50
CA ALA A 35 -28.76 33.21 4.78
C ALA A 35 -27.84 33.28 3.55
N ALA A 36 -27.82 34.37 2.80
CA ALA A 36 -26.93 34.58 1.67
C ALA A 36 -25.46 34.64 2.11
N GLN A 37 -25.16 35.31 3.22
CA GLN A 37 -23.81 35.35 3.79
C GLN A 37 -23.33 33.97 4.22
N GLN A 38 -24.18 33.19 4.89
CA GLN A 38 -23.85 31.81 5.28
C GLN A 38 -23.59 30.91 4.06
N ALA A 39 -24.40 31.03 3.02
CA ALA A 39 -24.21 30.28 1.78
C ALA A 39 -22.88 30.64 1.09
N ALA A 40 -22.50 31.91 1.06
CA ALA A 40 -21.23 32.36 0.51
C ALA A 40 -20.02 31.81 1.30
N LEU A 41 -20.09 31.81 2.63
CA LEU A 41 -19.05 31.23 3.48
C LEU A 41 -18.95 29.72 3.29
N ALA A 42 -20.06 29.02 3.15
CA ALA A 42 -20.07 27.58 2.88
C ALA A 42 -19.43 27.24 1.52
N GLN A 43 -19.72 28.05 0.49
CA GLN A 43 -19.06 27.91 -0.81
C GLN A 43 -17.54 28.13 -0.74
N GLN A 44 -17.11 29.15 -0.04
CA GLN A 44 -15.66 29.38 0.14
C GLN A 44 -14.98 28.24 0.87
N ALA A 45 -15.60 27.70 1.91
CA ALA A 45 -15.07 26.57 2.65
C ALA A 45 -14.97 25.30 1.77
N ALA A 46 -15.99 25.04 0.94
CA ALA A 46 -15.98 23.92 0.00
C ALA A 46 -14.88 24.04 -1.06
N LEU A 47 -14.67 25.23 -1.62
CA LEU A 47 -13.58 25.50 -2.57
C LEU A 47 -12.19 25.32 -1.93
N ALA A 48 -12.01 25.79 -0.70
CA ALA A 48 -10.77 25.61 0.04
C ALA A 48 -10.47 24.11 0.30
N GLN A 49 -11.48 23.33 0.68
CA GLN A 49 -11.34 21.88 0.84
C GLN A 49 -10.97 21.17 -0.46
N GLN A 50 -11.59 21.54 -1.58
CA GLN A 50 -11.23 21.00 -2.89
C GLN A 50 -9.78 21.31 -3.27
N GLN A 51 -9.30 22.52 -3.01
CA GLN A 51 -7.91 22.87 -3.28
C GLN A 51 -6.92 22.06 -2.44
N VAL A 52 -7.21 21.87 -1.15
CA VAL A 52 -6.37 21.05 -0.27
C VAL A 52 -6.35 19.59 -0.74
N ALA A 53 -7.51 19.04 -1.09
CA ALA A 53 -7.59 17.66 -1.61
C ALA A 53 -6.82 17.49 -2.92
N ALA A 54 -6.90 18.45 -3.83
CA ALA A 54 -6.16 18.43 -5.08
C ALA A 54 -4.63 18.53 -4.86
N GLN A 55 -4.17 19.35 -3.91
CA GLN A 55 -2.77 19.43 -3.54
C GLN A 55 -2.25 18.14 -2.93
N GLN A 56 -3.02 17.52 -2.03
CA GLN A 56 -2.67 16.23 -1.43
C GLN A 56 -2.58 15.11 -2.48
N ALA A 57 -3.52 15.07 -3.43
CA ALA A 57 -3.48 14.11 -4.53
C ALA A 57 -2.25 14.31 -5.44
N ALA A 58 -1.90 15.53 -5.77
CA ALA A 58 -0.72 15.86 -6.56
C ALA A 58 0.58 15.45 -5.83
N LEU A 59 0.66 15.71 -4.53
CA LEU A 59 1.81 15.32 -3.71
C LEU A 59 1.96 13.79 -3.63
N ALA A 60 0.85 13.08 -3.46
CA ALA A 60 0.84 11.62 -3.45
C ALA A 60 1.30 11.03 -4.80
N GLN A 61 0.85 11.59 -5.93
CA GLN A 61 1.33 11.21 -7.26
C GLN A 61 2.82 11.47 -7.45
N GLN A 62 3.31 12.60 -6.98
CA GLN A 62 4.74 12.93 -7.05
C GLN A 62 5.59 11.97 -6.22
N GLN A 63 5.14 11.61 -5.02
CA GLN A 63 5.82 10.62 -4.18
C GLN A 63 5.81 9.23 -4.82
N ALA A 64 4.69 8.80 -5.40
CA ALA A 64 4.59 7.53 -6.11
C ALA A 64 5.52 7.48 -7.33
N ALA A 65 5.58 8.56 -8.12
CA ALA A 65 6.48 8.66 -9.26
C ALA A 65 7.96 8.65 -8.85
N ALA A 66 8.32 9.33 -7.76
CA ALA A 66 9.68 9.32 -7.22
C ALA A 66 10.08 7.93 -6.70
N GLN A 67 9.16 7.20 -6.05
CA GLN A 67 9.40 5.83 -5.62
C GLN A 67 9.58 4.89 -6.82
N GLN A 68 8.75 5.02 -7.86
CA GLN A 68 8.90 4.22 -9.08
C GLN A 68 10.23 4.50 -9.79
N ALA A 69 10.64 5.76 -9.87
CA ALA A 69 11.93 6.13 -10.45
C ALA A 69 13.12 5.57 -9.66
N ALA A 70 13.06 5.62 -8.33
CA ALA A 70 14.07 5.05 -7.45
C ALA A 70 14.15 3.52 -7.58
N LEU A 71 13.00 2.85 -7.68
CA LEU A 71 12.91 1.41 -7.94
C LEU A 71 13.47 1.03 -9.31
N ALA A 72 13.17 1.81 -10.35
CA ALA A 72 13.68 1.59 -11.69
C ALA A 72 15.21 1.78 -11.75
N GLN A 73 15.77 2.77 -11.05
CA GLN A 73 17.20 2.96 -10.93
C GLN A 73 17.89 1.82 -10.16
N ALA A 74 17.28 1.35 -9.07
CA ALA A 74 17.77 0.19 -8.33
C ALA A 74 17.77 -1.08 -9.17
N GLN A 75 16.70 -1.30 -9.96
CA GLN A 75 16.62 -2.43 -10.90
C GLN A 75 17.62 -2.33 -12.04
N ALA A 76 17.89 -1.15 -12.57
CA ALA A 76 18.90 -0.94 -13.60
C ALA A 76 20.32 -1.18 -13.06
N ALA A 77 20.61 -0.76 -11.84
CA ALA A 77 21.87 -1.04 -11.17
C ALA A 77 22.07 -2.54 -10.88
N GLN A 78 20.98 -3.28 -10.60
CA GLN A 78 21.01 -4.73 -10.39
C GLN A 78 21.19 -5.52 -11.70
N LYS A 79 20.63 -5.04 -12.83
CA LYS A 79 20.83 -5.69 -14.15
C LYS A 79 22.28 -5.71 -14.60
N SER A 80 23.10 -4.79 -14.14
CA SER A 80 24.53 -4.73 -14.50
C SER A 80 25.45 -5.57 -13.62
N SER A 81 24.93 -6.23 -12.58
CA SER A 81 25.73 -6.99 -11.62
C SER A 81 25.43 -8.48 -11.52
N VAL A 82 24.58 -9.04 -12.41
CA VAL A 82 24.47 -10.51 -12.50
C VAL A 82 25.72 -11.02 -13.25
N PRO A 83 26.67 -11.66 -12.58
CA PRO A 83 27.78 -12.29 -13.28
C PRO A 83 27.20 -13.34 -14.23
N ALA A 84 27.54 -13.29 -15.51
CA ALA A 84 27.36 -14.40 -16.45
C ALA A 84 28.28 -15.53 -16.02
N GLY A 85 27.94 -16.25 -14.98
CA GLY A 85 28.71 -17.37 -14.44
C GLY A 85 27.73 -18.47 -14.05
N SER A 86 28.12 -19.68 -14.34
CA SER A 86 27.50 -20.99 -14.14
C SER A 86 27.00 -21.29 -12.70
N GLY A 87 26.46 -20.28 -12.00
CA GLY A 87 25.92 -20.42 -10.65
C GLY A 87 24.57 -21.09 -10.68
N ASN A 88 24.33 -22.04 -9.79
CA ASN A 88 23.01 -22.60 -9.55
C ASN A 88 22.06 -21.50 -9.04
N VAL A 89 20.87 -21.43 -9.61
CA VAL A 89 19.79 -20.57 -9.11
C VAL A 89 18.88 -21.41 -8.23
N ILE A 90 18.62 -20.96 -7.02
CA ILE A 90 17.81 -21.69 -6.06
C ILE A 90 16.61 -20.84 -5.66
N PHE A 91 15.41 -21.30 -5.99
CA PHE A 91 14.18 -20.72 -5.48
C PHE A 91 13.83 -21.39 -4.16
N VAL A 92 13.70 -20.59 -3.10
CA VAL A 92 13.39 -21.07 -1.75
C VAL A 92 12.11 -20.40 -1.30
N GLY A 93 11.05 -21.19 -1.03
CA GLY A 93 9.77 -20.55 -0.76
C GLY A 93 8.68 -21.47 -0.21
N ASP A 94 7.47 -20.93 -0.16
CA ASP A 94 6.26 -21.61 0.25
C ASP A 94 5.59 -22.40 -0.90
N SER A 95 4.28 -22.70 -0.76
CA SER A 95 3.53 -23.44 -1.78
C SER A 95 3.58 -22.81 -3.16
N ARG A 96 3.72 -21.49 -3.27
CA ARG A 96 3.83 -20.78 -4.57
C ARG A 96 5.12 -21.12 -5.28
N THR A 97 6.23 -21.29 -4.57
CA THR A 97 7.48 -21.80 -5.15
C THR A 97 7.31 -23.23 -5.65
N GLY A 98 6.61 -24.09 -4.90
CA GLY A 98 6.30 -25.43 -5.36
C GLY A 98 5.39 -25.47 -6.59
N GLN A 99 4.37 -24.60 -6.63
CA GLN A 99 3.49 -24.45 -7.81
C GLN A 99 4.25 -23.92 -9.01
N MET A 100 5.13 -22.95 -8.83
CA MET A 100 6.02 -22.44 -9.88
C MET A 100 6.91 -23.54 -10.42
N ALA A 101 7.54 -24.33 -9.56
CA ALA A 101 8.35 -25.47 -9.99
C ALA A 101 7.56 -26.45 -10.85
N ASN A 102 6.32 -26.78 -10.47
CA ASN A 102 5.46 -27.65 -11.24
C ASN A 102 5.06 -27.04 -12.59
N ALA A 103 4.73 -25.74 -12.60
CA ALA A 103 4.31 -25.04 -13.82
C ALA A 103 5.42 -24.94 -14.88
N VAL A 104 6.68 -24.79 -14.46
CA VAL A 104 7.83 -24.69 -15.37
C VAL A 104 8.51 -26.04 -15.68
N GLY A 105 7.98 -27.16 -15.20
CA GLY A 105 8.58 -28.49 -15.43
C GLY A 105 9.80 -28.78 -14.55
N GLY A 106 9.96 -28.05 -13.46
CA GLY A 106 11.04 -28.25 -12.49
C GLY A 106 12.45 -28.02 -13.04
N THR A 107 13.43 -28.66 -12.40
CA THR A 107 14.86 -28.56 -12.79
C THR A 107 15.17 -29.17 -14.14
N ALA A 108 14.34 -30.08 -14.63
CA ALA A 108 14.51 -30.71 -15.95
C ALA A 108 14.36 -29.71 -17.11
N ALA A 109 13.44 -28.75 -16.97
CA ALA A 109 13.20 -27.71 -17.97
C ALA A 109 14.19 -26.53 -17.83
N TRP A 110 14.76 -26.34 -16.63
CA TRP A 110 15.69 -25.24 -16.34
C TRP A 110 16.96 -25.77 -15.69
N PRO A 111 17.93 -26.26 -16.48
CA PRO A 111 19.21 -26.75 -15.98
C PRO A 111 19.93 -25.68 -15.13
N GLY A 112 20.51 -26.08 -14.01
CA GLY A 112 21.17 -25.18 -13.07
C GLY A 112 20.21 -24.45 -12.11
N THR A 113 18.91 -24.79 -12.12
CA THR A 113 17.92 -24.22 -11.18
C THR A 113 17.46 -25.31 -10.21
N ALA A 114 17.31 -24.95 -8.94
CA ALA A 114 16.74 -25.79 -7.90
C ALA A 114 15.53 -25.11 -7.25
N PHE A 115 14.62 -25.91 -6.70
CA PHE A 115 13.45 -25.46 -5.99
C PHE A 115 13.39 -26.14 -4.63
N ALA A 116 13.43 -25.36 -3.56
CA ALA A 116 13.22 -25.81 -2.19
C ALA A 116 11.93 -25.17 -1.65
N ALA A 117 10.87 -25.96 -1.53
CA ALA A 117 9.55 -25.45 -1.18
C ALA A 117 8.94 -26.20 0.00
N CYS A 118 8.27 -25.45 0.88
CA CYS A 118 7.44 -25.99 1.96
C CYS A 118 5.98 -25.54 1.81
N PHE A 119 5.10 -26.46 1.44
CA PHE A 119 3.67 -26.16 1.32
C PHE A 119 3.09 -25.80 2.70
N GLY A 120 2.46 -24.62 2.79
CA GLY A 120 1.94 -24.07 4.04
C GLY A 120 3.01 -23.55 5.01
N GLY A 121 4.28 -23.67 4.66
CA GLY A 121 5.40 -23.19 5.48
C GLY A 121 5.53 -21.67 5.45
N GLY A 122 5.99 -21.11 6.56
CA GLY A 122 6.45 -19.72 6.67
C GLY A 122 7.97 -19.63 6.70
N GLY A 123 8.50 -18.44 6.96
CA GLY A 123 9.95 -18.21 7.06
C GLY A 123 10.64 -19.03 8.16
N ASP A 124 9.91 -19.44 9.19
CA ASP A 124 10.37 -20.31 10.26
C ASP A 124 10.81 -21.71 9.77
N TRP A 125 10.24 -22.18 8.66
CA TRP A 125 10.69 -23.44 8.03
C TRP A 125 12.20 -23.42 7.70
N LEU A 126 12.74 -22.27 7.31
CA LEU A 126 14.19 -22.13 7.02
C LEU A 126 15.10 -22.55 8.19
N SER A 127 14.60 -22.49 9.41
CA SER A 127 15.33 -22.89 10.62
C SER A 127 15.25 -24.39 10.91
N THR A 128 14.52 -25.16 10.10
CA THR A 128 14.38 -26.61 10.28
C THR A 128 15.55 -27.39 9.66
N ALA A 129 15.82 -28.58 10.20
CA ALA A 129 16.81 -29.48 9.62
C ALA A 129 16.48 -29.88 8.17
N GLN A 130 15.19 -29.95 7.83
CA GLN A 130 14.73 -30.25 6.48
C GLN A 130 15.11 -29.14 5.51
N ALA A 131 14.84 -27.87 5.85
CA ALA A 131 15.24 -26.75 5.02
C ALA A 131 16.76 -26.69 4.82
N LYS A 132 17.49 -26.85 5.92
CA LYS A 132 18.96 -26.88 5.87
C LYS A 132 19.45 -27.94 4.89
N LYS A 133 18.91 -29.17 4.94
CA LYS A 133 19.26 -30.23 4.00
C LYS A 133 18.90 -29.91 2.55
N GLN A 134 17.77 -29.24 2.31
CA GLN A 134 17.31 -28.94 0.96
C GLN A 134 18.01 -27.71 0.35
N VAL A 135 18.37 -26.72 1.15
CA VAL A 135 18.92 -25.45 0.66
C VAL A 135 20.45 -25.46 0.69
N ASP A 136 21.07 -25.81 1.81
CA ASP A 136 22.53 -25.66 2.01
C ASP A 136 23.38 -26.43 1.00
N GLN A 137 22.89 -27.55 0.47
CA GLN A 137 23.60 -28.31 -0.57
C GLN A 137 23.85 -27.51 -1.85
N TYR A 138 23.06 -26.48 -2.11
CA TYR A 138 23.19 -25.62 -3.28
C TYR A 138 23.88 -24.28 -2.97
N VAL A 139 24.13 -23.99 -1.69
CA VAL A 139 24.77 -22.74 -1.26
C VAL A 139 26.26 -22.84 -1.48
N THR A 140 26.69 -22.44 -2.67
CA THR A 140 28.11 -22.46 -3.10
C THR A 140 28.50 -21.06 -3.56
N PRO A 141 29.82 -20.76 -3.65
CA PRO A 141 30.28 -19.51 -4.24
C PRO A 141 29.67 -19.28 -5.63
N GLY A 142 29.09 -18.12 -5.86
CA GLY A 142 28.41 -17.76 -7.10
C GLY A 142 26.94 -18.26 -7.23
N ALA A 143 26.43 -19.01 -6.29
CA ALA A 143 25.00 -19.38 -6.27
C ALA A 143 24.10 -18.15 -6.12
N VAL A 144 22.93 -18.18 -6.74
CA VAL A 144 21.89 -17.16 -6.60
C VAL A 144 20.71 -17.76 -5.86
N ILE A 145 20.38 -17.21 -4.71
CA ILE A 145 19.25 -17.65 -3.86
C ILE A 145 18.13 -16.66 -3.98
N ILE A 146 16.97 -17.10 -4.43
CA ILE A 146 15.77 -16.28 -4.56
C ILE A 146 14.75 -16.72 -3.52
N LEU A 147 14.53 -15.88 -2.51
CA LEU A 147 13.54 -16.08 -1.46
C LEU A 147 12.16 -15.66 -1.95
N ASN A 148 11.24 -16.61 -2.06
CA ASN A 148 9.85 -16.39 -2.47
C ASN A 148 8.89 -16.89 -1.37
N TYR A 149 9.08 -16.37 -0.18
CA TYR A 149 8.27 -16.61 1.01
C TYR A 149 7.46 -15.39 1.38
N GLY A 150 6.51 -15.56 2.29
CA GLY A 150 5.93 -14.48 3.08
C GLY A 150 4.42 -14.43 3.09
N VAL A 151 3.73 -15.07 2.15
CA VAL A 151 2.25 -15.07 2.14
C VAL A 151 1.66 -15.71 3.41
N ASN A 152 2.39 -16.59 4.07
CA ASN A 152 1.99 -17.23 5.32
C ASN A 152 2.47 -16.47 6.57
N ASP A 153 3.25 -15.39 6.39
CA ASP A 153 3.90 -14.63 7.46
C ASP A 153 3.42 -13.17 7.55
N LEU A 154 2.36 -12.79 6.86
CA LEU A 154 1.92 -11.39 6.74
C LEU A 154 1.76 -10.69 8.10
N SER A 155 1.30 -11.40 9.13
CA SER A 155 1.16 -10.88 10.50
C SER A 155 2.42 -11.02 11.35
N ARG A 156 3.44 -11.77 10.89
CA ARG A 156 4.68 -12.09 11.64
C ARG A 156 5.93 -11.51 10.98
N HIS A 157 5.80 -10.36 10.33
CA HIS A 157 6.88 -9.74 9.56
C HIS A 157 8.17 -9.51 10.37
N ASN A 158 8.09 -9.26 11.68
CA ASN A 158 9.29 -9.07 12.52
C ASN A 158 10.11 -10.36 12.64
N ASP A 159 9.47 -11.48 12.95
CA ASP A 159 10.12 -12.78 13.08
C ASP A 159 10.65 -13.25 11.73
N TYR A 160 9.87 -13.00 10.68
CA TYR A 160 10.27 -13.28 9.31
C TYR A 160 11.55 -12.53 8.93
N ILE A 161 11.61 -11.21 9.14
CA ILE A 161 12.78 -10.38 8.84
C ILE A 161 14.01 -10.87 9.61
N ALA A 162 13.88 -11.16 10.89
CA ALA A 162 14.97 -11.67 11.70
C ALA A 162 15.51 -13.03 11.17
N THR A 163 14.61 -13.91 10.79
CA THR A 163 14.96 -15.23 10.24
C THR A 163 15.67 -15.10 8.88
N ILE A 164 15.10 -14.30 7.97
CA ILE A 164 15.69 -14.10 6.64
C ILE A 164 17.06 -13.45 6.75
N ASN A 165 17.21 -12.39 7.53
CA ASN A 165 18.50 -11.72 7.70
C ASN A 165 19.58 -12.68 8.22
N ARG A 166 19.24 -13.54 9.19
CA ARG A 166 20.18 -14.54 9.75
C ARG A 166 20.62 -15.55 8.69
N HIS A 167 19.69 -16.14 7.94
CA HIS A 167 20.04 -17.13 6.91
C HIS A 167 20.77 -16.50 5.72
N ALA A 168 20.33 -15.32 5.27
CA ALA A 168 21.00 -14.62 4.19
C ALA A 168 22.44 -14.24 4.54
N GLN A 169 22.72 -13.82 5.77
CA GLN A 169 24.08 -13.54 6.22
C GLN A 169 24.99 -14.79 6.10
N ASP A 170 24.52 -15.95 6.52
CA ASP A 170 25.24 -17.20 6.39
C ASP A 170 25.52 -17.55 4.91
N TRP A 171 24.49 -17.47 4.06
CA TRP A 171 24.65 -17.78 2.64
C TRP A 171 25.55 -16.78 1.89
N ILE A 172 25.42 -15.48 2.19
CA ILE A 172 26.31 -14.44 1.63
C ILE A 172 27.76 -14.66 2.07
N SER A 173 27.99 -15.07 3.33
CA SER A 173 29.34 -15.38 3.82
C SER A 173 29.99 -16.56 3.10
N LYS A 174 29.18 -17.46 2.53
CA LYS A 174 29.60 -18.59 1.69
C LYS A 174 29.75 -18.22 0.20
N GLY A 175 29.59 -16.96 -0.14
CA GLY A 175 29.77 -16.45 -1.51
C GLY A 175 28.52 -16.52 -2.40
N ALA A 176 27.33 -16.78 -1.83
CA ALA A 176 26.08 -16.71 -2.57
C ALA A 176 25.55 -15.27 -2.67
N THR A 177 24.79 -14.99 -3.73
CA THR A 177 23.98 -13.77 -3.85
C THR A 177 22.55 -14.08 -3.47
N VAL A 178 21.94 -13.26 -2.61
CA VAL A 178 20.59 -13.49 -2.09
C VAL A 178 19.65 -12.40 -2.59
N TYR A 179 18.50 -12.79 -3.10
CA TYR A 179 17.39 -11.92 -3.47
C TYR A 179 16.14 -12.28 -2.69
N PHE A 180 15.37 -11.27 -2.36
CA PHE A 180 14.00 -11.41 -1.87
C PHE A 180 13.02 -10.99 -2.97
N ALA A 181 12.16 -11.91 -3.39
CA ALA A 181 11.03 -11.63 -4.26
C ALA A 181 9.85 -11.18 -3.39
N SER A 182 9.34 -9.96 -3.61
CA SER A 182 8.20 -9.46 -2.86
C SER A 182 6.99 -10.40 -3.00
N VAL A 183 6.19 -10.52 -1.95
CA VAL A 183 4.97 -11.30 -1.99
C VAL A 183 4.05 -10.73 -3.06
N GLY A 184 3.65 -11.55 -4.03
CA GLY A 184 2.70 -11.16 -5.07
C GLY A 184 1.29 -10.90 -4.52
N PRO A 185 0.40 -10.33 -5.34
CA PRO A 185 -0.98 -10.09 -4.95
C PRO A 185 -1.69 -11.41 -4.61
N VAL A 186 -2.67 -11.33 -3.71
CA VAL A 186 -3.51 -12.45 -3.31
C VAL A 186 -4.94 -12.21 -3.74
N GLY A 187 -5.69 -13.30 -4.02
CA GLY A 187 -7.13 -13.20 -4.22
C GLY A 187 -7.79 -12.69 -2.95
N GLU A 188 -8.62 -11.65 -3.07
CA GLU A 188 -9.39 -11.16 -1.92
C GLU A 188 -10.33 -12.25 -1.44
N ASN A 189 -10.39 -12.45 -0.14
CA ASN A 189 -11.17 -13.47 0.57
C ASN A 189 -10.57 -14.88 0.59
N GLU A 190 -9.53 -15.19 -0.15
CA GLU A 190 -8.88 -16.49 -0.04
C GLU A 190 -8.08 -16.56 1.27
N TYR A 191 -8.37 -17.54 2.13
CA TYR A 191 -7.71 -17.75 3.43
C TYR A 191 -7.63 -16.49 4.33
N GLY A 192 -8.55 -15.53 4.17
CA GLY A 192 -8.55 -14.28 4.94
C GLY A 192 -7.41 -13.31 4.61
N LYS A 193 -6.63 -13.56 3.57
CA LYS A 193 -5.52 -12.68 3.15
C LYS A 193 -6.05 -11.48 2.38
N ARG A 194 -5.34 -10.37 2.47
CA ARG A 194 -5.71 -9.08 1.85
C ARG A 194 -4.50 -8.43 1.22
N ASN A 195 -4.67 -7.78 0.08
CA ASN A 195 -3.59 -7.08 -0.61
C ASN A 195 -2.98 -5.97 0.23
N TRP A 196 -3.75 -5.23 1.03
CA TRP A 196 -3.18 -4.24 1.95
C TRP A 196 -2.19 -4.84 2.95
N ALA A 197 -2.44 -6.07 3.43
CA ALA A 197 -1.52 -6.77 4.33
C ALA A 197 -0.25 -7.22 3.60
N VAL A 198 -0.37 -7.62 2.34
CA VAL A 198 0.77 -7.93 1.46
C VAL A 198 1.62 -6.69 1.22
N GLU A 199 1.01 -5.57 0.89
CA GLU A 199 1.70 -4.29 0.68
C GLU A 199 2.44 -3.83 1.95
N TYR A 200 1.76 -3.88 3.10
CA TYR A 200 2.37 -3.57 4.38
C TYR A 200 3.57 -4.49 4.67
N PHE A 201 3.41 -5.80 4.49
CA PHE A 201 4.48 -6.77 4.66
C PHE A 201 5.67 -6.47 3.74
N ASN A 202 5.44 -6.29 2.44
CA ASN A 202 6.47 -5.97 1.47
C ASN A 202 7.22 -4.67 1.84
N ASN A 203 6.51 -3.65 2.31
CA ASN A 203 7.12 -2.39 2.78
C ASN A 203 8.02 -2.61 3.99
N GLN A 204 7.59 -3.42 4.99
CA GLN A 204 8.43 -3.73 6.14
C GLN A 204 9.71 -4.45 5.71
N LEU A 205 9.63 -5.39 4.77
CA LEU A 205 10.80 -6.12 4.29
C LEU A 205 11.73 -5.23 3.46
N ASN A 206 11.21 -4.40 2.58
CA ASN A 206 12.02 -3.47 1.78
C ASN A 206 12.89 -2.56 2.66
N ASN A 207 12.34 -2.13 3.79
CA ASN A 207 13.01 -1.18 4.69
C ASN A 207 13.95 -1.85 5.70
N ARG A 208 13.79 -3.13 6.01
CA ARG A 208 14.40 -3.76 7.18
C ARG A 208 15.20 -5.04 6.90
N LEU A 209 15.10 -5.61 5.70
CA LEU A 209 16.03 -6.68 5.32
C LEU A 209 17.44 -6.11 5.16
N ASP A 210 18.45 -6.95 5.41
CA ASP A 210 19.86 -6.61 5.22
C ASP A 210 20.07 -5.99 3.83
N ALA A 211 20.81 -4.89 3.76
CA ALA A 211 21.06 -4.14 2.51
C ALA A 211 21.75 -4.96 1.42
N ARG A 212 22.45 -6.04 1.78
CA ARG A 212 23.10 -6.97 0.84
C ARG A 212 22.12 -7.91 0.14
N ILE A 213 20.89 -8.05 0.65
CA ILE A 213 19.83 -8.82 0.02
C ILE A 213 19.23 -7.98 -1.11
N GLY A 214 19.31 -8.44 -2.36
CA GLY A 214 18.67 -7.80 -3.51
C GLY A 214 17.14 -7.84 -3.39
N ARG A 215 16.45 -6.93 -4.08
CA ARG A 215 14.98 -6.85 -4.08
C ARG A 215 14.45 -7.11 -5.49
N LEU A 216 13.55 -8.09 -5.61
CA LEU A 216 12.80 -8.35 -6.83
C LEU A 216 11.34 -7.96 -6.58
N ASN A 217 10.87 -6.91 -7.23
CA ASN A 217 9.51 -6.39 -7.02
C ASN A 217 8.48 -7.18 -7.82
N LEU A 218 8.23 -8.42 -7.38
CA LEU A 218 7.23 -9.29 -8.01
C LEU A 218 5.80 -8.73 -7.89
N TYR A 219 5.49 -8.03 -6.77
CA TYR A 219 4.18 -7.43 -6.57
C TYR A 219 3.86 -6.40 -7.67
N ALA A 220 4.74 -5.45 -7.89
CA ALA A 220 4.54 -4.44 -8.94
C ALA A 220 4.52 -5.06 -10.34
N PHE A 221 5.34 -6.07 -10.60
CA PHE A 221 5.34 -6.77 -11.89
C PHE A 221 4.00 -7.45 -12.20
N LEU A 222 3.32 -7.99 -11.19
CA LEU A 222 2.05 -8.70 -11.36
C LEU A 222 0.82 -7.78 -11.32
N THR A 223 0.95 -6.57 -10.78
CA THR A 223 -0.18 -5.61 -10.68
C THR A 223 -0.16 -4.55 -11.78
N GLY A 224 0.88 -4.50 -12.62
CA GLY A 224 1.01 -3.57 -13.78
C GLY A 224 1.41 -2.20 -13.37
#